data_cdd9029c55ed5ebb6ab74f38368a0c20
#
_entry.id   cdd9029c55ed5ebb6ab74f38368a0c20
#
_cell.length_a   1.000
_cell.length_b   1.000
_cell.length_c   1.000
_cell.angle_alpha   90.00
_cell.angle_beta   90.00
_cell.angle_gamma   90.00
#
_symmetry.space_group_name_H-M   'P 1'
#
loop_
_entity.id
_entity.type
_entity.pdbx_description
1 polymer ?
#
loop_
_entity_poly.entity_id
_entity_poly.type
_entity_poly.pdbx_seq_one_letter_code
_entity_poly.pdbx_strand_id
1 'polypeptide(L)'
;LWDENDQPGAWSEAEFETGLAQSDWQGVWVCPETEEPDIDCTDAINAFAKPNWEQKQAALEASGKGQAQPYQPHRPASYLRKTFTAPAGEGKRLYITARGLYAAWLNGKRVGDMVLAPGSFTADKHLGAQTYDVTALVRDGENELLIALGDGWYRSTSGVDGDRDLFGSELAVLFQLEVDGKAVCVSDSSMEATQQGPICQNDLQQGEVYDARLEGELSGWHGVKTEPNTLPITGMNTVPIREQEAFAGKLLHTPNGETVLDFGQNMAGYVEMKLTAHAGQKIKLLCG
;
A
#
# COMPACT_ATOMS: atom_id res chain seq x y z
N LEU A 1 -5.38 8.51 37.84
CA LEU A 1 -6.60 7.88 38.35
C LEU A 1 -6.53 7.87 39.90
N TRP A 2 -7.69 7.99 40.54
CA TRP A 2 -7.87 7.85 41.98
C TRP A 2 -8.65 6.57 42.26
N ASP A 3 -8.33 5.91 43.36
CA ASP A 3 -9.07 4.75 43.81
C ASP A 3 -10.39 5.16 44.53
N GLU A 4 -11.13 4.18 45.05
CA GLU A 4 -12.41 4.38 45.77
C GLU A 4 -12.26 5.12 47.12
N ASN A 5 -11.03 5.36 47.59
CA ASN A 5 -10.71 6.11 48.79
C ASN A 5 -10.06 7.49 48.50
N ASP A 6 -10.21 7.98 47.25
CA ASP A 6 -9.60 9.20 46.78
C ASP A 6 -8.05 9.24 46.88
N GLN A 7 -7.41 8.06 46.87
CA GLN A 7 -5.95 7.99 46.84
C GLN A 7 -5.45 8.01 45.39
N PRO A 8 -4.47 8.88 45.07
CA PRO A 8 -3.93 8.91 43.69
C PRO A 8 -3.16 7.61 43.42
N GLY A 9 -3.44 7.00 42.27
CA GLY A 9 -2.64 5.92 41.75
C GLY A 9 -1.24 6.38 41.28
N ALA A 10 -0.42 5.44 40.88
CA ALA A 10 0.88 5.76 40.29
C ALA A 10 0.73 6.66 39.04
N TRP A 11 1.63 7.60 38.89
CA TRP A 11 1.70 8.43 37.68
C TRP A 11 2.04 7.55 36.47
N SER A 12 1.40 7.85 35.35
CA SER A 12 1.69 7.26 34.07
C SER A 12 1.97 8.41 33.12
N GLU A 13 3.07 8.33 32.39
CA GLU A 13 3.46 9.28 31.37
C GLU A 13 3.22 8.68 30.00
N ALA A 14 2.76 9.49 29.07
CA ALA A 14 2.62 9.14 27.67
C ALA A 14 3.02 10.34 26.82
N GLU A 15 3.67 10.06 25.72
CA GLU A 15 4.04 11.07 24.73
C GLU A 15 3.14 10.95 23.52
N PHE A 16 2.86 12.06 22.87
CA PHE A 16 2.24 12.11 21.57
C PHE A 16 2.94 13.14 20.71
N GLU A 17 2.92 12.93 19.41
CA GLU A 17 3.54 13.81 18.43
C GLU A 17 2.47 14.31 17.46
N THR A 18 2.47 15.60 17.16
CA THR A 18 1.60 16.17 16.14
C THR A 18 2.23 16.01 14.77
N GLY A 19 1.40 15.78 13.73
CA GLY A 19 1.86 15.86 12.36
C GLY A 19 2.24 17.30 11.95
N LEU A 20 2.77 17.46 10.74
CA LEU A 20 3.06 18.76 10.16
C LEU A 20 1.77 19.56 9.93
N ALA A 21 1.81 20.86 10.21
CA ALA A 21 0.76 21.76 9.73
C ALA A 21 0.84 21.89 8.20
N GLN A 22 -0.28 22.29 7.55
CA GLN A 22 -0.33 22.42 6.09
C GLN A 22 0.75 23.37 5.54
N SER A 23 1.07 24.43 6.29
CA SER A 23 2.09 25.42 5.93
C SER A 23 3.53 24.91 6.03
N ASP A 24 3.76 23.84 6.76
CA ASP A 24 5.11 23.34 7.08
C ASP A 24 5.62 22.33 6.07
N TRP A 25 4.72 21.84 5.21
CA TRP A 25 5.09 20.98 4.11
C TRP A 25 5.90 21.74 3.04
N GLN A 26 7.14 21.26 2.80
CA GLN A 26 8.02 21.80 1.78
C GLN A 26 8.05 20.93 0.52
N GLY A 27 7.59 19.67 0.62
CA GLY A 27 7.48 18.75 -0.49
C GLY A 27 6.30 19.08 -1.41
N VAL A 28 6.36 18.54 -2.62
CA VAL A 28 5.28 18.57 -3.61
C VAL A 28 4.82 17.13 -3.90
N TRP A 29 3.61 16.97 -4.41
CA TRP A 29 3.17 15.68 -4.91
C TRP A 29 4.06 15.21 -6.05
N VAL A 30 4.53 13.99 -5.97
CA VAL A 30 5.34 13.34 -6.99
C VAL A 30 4.55 12.19 -7.57
N CYS A 31 4.23 12.28 -8.86
CA CYS A 31 3.49 11.28 -9.62
C CYS A 31 4.48 10.49 -10.48
N PRO A 32 4.47 9.16 -10.46
CA PRO A 32 5.21 8.37 -11.44
C PRO A 32 4.72 8.71 -12.84
N GLU A 33 5.63 8.98 -13.76
CA GLU A 33 5.30 9.17 -15.17
C GLU A 33 5.30 7.80 -15.85
N THR A 34 4.14 7.15 -15.86
CA THR A 34 3.98 5.79 -16.35
C THR A 34 3.00 5.75 -17.50
N GLU A 35 3.34 5.01 -18.54
CA GLU A 35 2.38 4.65 -19.57
C GLU A 35 1.55 3.45 -19.08
N GLU A 36 0.37 3.74 -18.56
CA GLU A 36 -0.56 2.71 -18.14
C GLU A 36 -1.60 2.47 -19.23
N PRO A 37 -1.97 1.21 -19.46
CA PRO A 37 -3.02 0.92 -20.44
C PRO A 37 -4.34 1.56 -19.99
N ASP A 38 -5.04 2.17 -20.92
CA ASP A 38 -6.41 2.63 -20.69
C ASP A 38 -7.31 1.42 -20.43
N ILE A 39 -8.07 1.51 -19.35
CA ILE A 39 -8.83 0.38 -18.82
C ILE A 39 -10.31 0.63 -19.04
N ASP A 40 -10.90 0.00 -20.04
CA ASP A 40 -12.35 -0.11 -20.12
C ASP A 40 -12.87 -1.18 -19.16
N CYS A 41 -13.27 -0.75 -17.97
CA CYS A 41 -13.80 -1.61 -16.93
C CYS A 41 -15.30 -1.90 -17.08
N THR A 42 -15.97 -1.30 -18.04
CA THR A 42 -17.44 -1.33 -18.18
C THR A 42 -17.98 -2.76 -18.27
N ASP A 43 -17.32 -3.62 -19.02
CA ASP A 43 -17.75 -5.02 -19.17
C ASP A 43 -17.41 -5.88 -17.95
N ALA A 44 -16.28 -5.63 -17.29
CA ALA A 44 -15.88 -6.34 -16.08
C ALA A 44 -16.77 -5.98 -14.87
N ILE A 45 -17.09 -4.71 -14.71
CA ILE A 45 -18.03 -4.19 -13.70
C ILE A 45 -19.40 -4.84 -13.86
N ASN A 46 -19.94 -4.85 -15.07
CA ASN A 46 -21.22 -5.49 -15.38
C ASN A 46 -21.21 -7.00 -15.14
N ALA A 47 -20.07 -7.66 -15.23
CA ALA A 47 -19.94 -9.08 -14.98
C ALA A 47 -19.94 -9.41 -13.48
N PHE A 48 -19.36 -8.57 -12.61
CA PHE A 48 -19.31 -8.76 -11.17
C PHE A 48 -20.65 -8.47 -10.47
N ALA A 49 -21.36 -7.45 -10.94
CA ALA A 49 -22.60 -6.97 -10.31
C ALA A 49 -23.84 -7.87 -10.55
N LYS A 50 -23.72 -8.98 -11.27
CA LYS A 50 -24.91 -9.80 -11.58
C LYS A 50 -24.75 -11.24 -11.10
N PRO A 51 -25.76 -11.77 -10.37
CA PRO A 51 -25.82 -13.17 -9.99
C PRO A 51 -26.02 -14.00 -11.26
N ASN A 52 -25.01 -14.63 -11.80
CA ASN A 52 -24.99 -15.59 -12.92
C ASN A 52 -23.74 -15.41 -13.78
N TRP A 53 -22.58 -15.29 -13.12
CA TRP A 53 -21.26 -15.21 -13.80
C TRP A 53 -21.08 -16.29 -14.87
N GLU A 54 -21.41 -17.55 -14.57
CA GLU A 54 -21.27 -18.67 -15.51
C GLU A 54 -22.12 -18.50 -16.79
N GLN A 55 -23.34 -17.98 -16.65
CA GLN A 55 -24.21 -17.73 -17.82
C GLN A 55 -23.74 -16.58 -18.69
N LYS A 56 -23.10 -15.58 -18.09
CA LYS A 56 -22.52 -14.46 -18.83
C LYS A 56 -21.24 -14.82 -19.52
N GLN A 57 -20.40 -15.60 -18.88
CA GLN A 57 -19.19 -16.14 -19.49
C GLN A 57 -19.56 -16.97 -20.72
N ALA A 58 -20.56 -17.84 -20.60
CA ALA A 58 -21.08 -18.61 -21.73
C ALA A 58 -21.66 -17.73 -22.85
N ALA A 59 -22.34 -16.65 -22.51
CA ALA A 59 -22.90 -15.71 -23.49
C ALA A 59 -21.82 -14.89 -24.21
N LEU A 60 -20.77 -14.49 -23.52
CA LEU A 60 -19.61 -13.80 -24.09
C LEU A 60 -18.80 -14.73 -25.00
N GLU A 61 -18.58 -15.97 -24.60
CA GLU A 61 -17.94 -17.00 -25.42
C GLU A 61 -18.78 -17.28 -26.69
N ALA A 62 -20.10 -17.41 -26.54
CA ALA A 62 -21.00 -17.64 -27.67
C ALA A 62 -21.08 -16.44 -28.63
N SER A 63 -20.86 -15.22 -28.17
CA SER A 63 -20.85 -14.01 -29.01
C SER A 63 -19.57 -13.82 -29.82
N GLY A 64 -18.55 -14.69 -29.66
CA GLY A 64 -17.26 -14.59 -30.34
C GLY A 64 -16.39 -13.40 -29.87
N LYS A 65 -16.78 -12.73 -28.79
CA LYS A 65 -16.02 -11.62 -28.20
C LYS A 65 -14.89 -12.07 -27.28
N GLY A 66 -14.48 -13.34 -27.38
CA GLY A 66 -13.41 -13.92 -26.58
C GLY A 66 -13.92 -14.37 -25.21
N GLN A 67 -13.04 -15.06 -24.45
CA GLN A 67 -13.30 -15.31 -23.04
C GLN A 67 -13.38 -13.95 -22.35
N ALA A 68 -14.38 -13.78 -21.49
CA ALA A 68 -14.32 -12.74 -20.48
C ALA A 68 -13.05 -13.02 -19.67
N GLN A 69 -11.97 -12.38 -20.03
CA GLN A 69 -10.78 -12.39 -19.19
C GLN A 69 -11.27 -11.83 -17.85
N PRO A 70 -11.15 -12.58 -16.76
CA PRO A 70 -11.39 -11.97 -15.48
C PRO A 70 -10.41 -10.82 -15.43
N TYR A 71 -10.95 -9.61 -15.53
CA TYR A 71 -10.25 -8.40 -15.33
C TYR A 71 -8.78 -8.40 -15.84
N GLN A 72 -8.55 -7.73 -16.92
CA GLN A 72 -7.25 -7.22 -17.32
C GLN A 72 -7.45 -5.73 -17.62
N PRO A 73 -6.81 -4.88 -16.95
CA PRO A 73 -5.46 -4.57 -17.23
C PRO A 73 -4.58 -4.61 -15.98
N HIS A 74 -3.38 -4.95 -16.24
CA HIS A 74 -2.35 -4.94 -15.24
C HIS A 74 -1.87 -3.50 -15.05
N ARG A 75 -2.15 -2.93 -13.89
CA ARG A 75 -1.46 -1.73 -13.41
C ARG A 75 -0.41 -2.20 -12.40
N PRO A 76 0.88 -2.24 -12.79
CA PRO A 76 1.95 -2.59 -11.88
C PRO A 76 2.05 -1.57 -10.74
N ALA A 77 2.61 -1.98 -9.62
CA ALA A 77 3.03 -1.02 -8.61
C ALA A 77 4.13 -0.12 -9.16
N SER A 78 4.11 1.14 -8.76
CA SER A 78 5.15 2.10 -9.09
C SER A 78 6.13 2.18 -7.94
N TYR A 79 7.42 2.12 -8.26
CA TYR A 79 8.50 2.30 -7.29
C TYR A 79 9.13 3.67 -7.52
N LEU A 80 9.30 4.44 -6.45
CA LEU A 80 9.96 5.74 -6.48
C LEU A 80 11.17 5.70 -5.57
N ARG A 81 12.27 6.34 -5.99
CA ARG A 81 13.47 6.46 -5.15
C ARG A 81 13.95 7.88 -5.06
N LYS A 82 14.62 8.17 -3.97
CA LYS A 82 15.38 9.40 -3.77
C LYS A 82 16.61 9.14 -2.93
N THR A 83 17.76 9.59 -3.42
CA THR A 83 18.99 9.66 -2.63
C THR A 83 19.13 11.03 -2.01
N PHE A 84 19.65 11.11 -0.79
CA PHE A 84 19.83 12.36 -0.07
C PHE A 84 20.96 12.25 0.95
N THR A 85 21.47 13.39 1.38
CA THR A 85 22.46 13.47 2.44
C THR A 85 21.80 14.03 3.70
N ALA A 86 21.91 13.31 4.81
CA ALA A 86 21.42 13.76 6.10
C ALA A 86 22.59 14.20 7.00
N PRO A 87 22.45 15.30 7.75
CA PRO A 87 23.39 15.67 8.80
C PRO A 87 23.23 14.73 10.02
N ALA A 88 24.22 14.74 10.89
CA ALA A 88 24.07 14.17 12.23
C ALA A 88 22.94 14.88 12.99
N GLY A 89 22.19 14.13 13.79
CA GLY A 89 21.10 14.65 14.60
C GLY A 89 20.45 13.55 15.43
N GLU A 90 19.76 13.96 16.50
CA GLU A 90 19.19 13.04 17.47
C GLU A 90 17.74 12.64 17.15
N GLY A 91 16.95 13.55 16.56
CA GLY A 91 15.55 13.32 16.18
C GLY A 91 15.37 13.33 14.69
N LYS A 92 15.03 12.16 14.10
CA LYS A 92 14.78 12.06 12.65
C LYS A 92 13.35 11.59 12.40
N ARG A 93 12.57 12.37 11.67
CA ARG A 93 11.14 12.13 11.41
C ARG A 93 10.87 12.08 9.91
N LEU A 94 10.10 11.08 9.51
CA LEU A 94 9.53 11.00 8.16
C LEU A 94 8.03 11.22 8.25
N TYR A 95 7.55 12.29 7.61
CA TYR A 95 6.14 12.57 7.36
C TYR A 95 5.83 12.14 5.93
N ILE A 96 4.83 11.30 5.75
CA ILE A 96 4.55 10.71 4.43
C ILE A 96 3.06 10.40 4.26
N THR A 97 2.56 10.64 3.07
CA THR A 97 1.23 10.22 2.63
C THR A 97 1.24 9.91 1.14
N ALA A 98 0.17 9.30 0.62
CA ALA A 98 0.06 8.97 -0.79
C ALA A 98 -1.38 9.09 -1.30
N ARG A 99 -1.52 9.36 -2.57
CA ARG A 99 -2.70 9.03 -3.37
C ARG A 99 -2.51 7.58 -3.82
N GLY A 100 -3.28 6.66 -3.25
CA GLY A 100 -3.05 5.23 -3.31
C GLY A 100 -2.56 4.67 -1.97
N LEU A 101 -1.94 3.51 -1.99
CA LEU A 101 -1.26 2.92 -0.84
C LEU A 101 0.26 3.02 -1.03
N TYR A 102 0.99 3.10 0.06
CA TYR A 102 2.45 3.09 0.00
C TYR A 102 3.09 2.11 0.97
N ALA A 103 4.28 1.69 0.62
CA ALA A 103 5.24 1.06 1.48
C ALA A 103 6.59 1.75 1.29
N ALA A 104 7.31 2.05 2.38
CA ALA A 104 8.57 2.79 2.31
C ALA A 104 9.72 2.03 2.97
N TRP A 105 10.91 2.19 2.44
CA TRP A 105 12.17 1.65 2.97
C TRP A 105 13.24 2.73 2.99
N LEU A 106 13.93 2.85 4.11
CA LEU A 106 15.12 3.68 4.26
C LEU A 106 16.35 2.77 4.36
N ASN A 107 17.28 2.94 3.44
CA ASN A 107 18.51 2.14 3.38
C ASN A 107 18.22 0.61 3.37
N GLY A 108 17.18 0.21 2.65
CA GLY A 108 16.72 -1.17 2.54
C GLY A 108 15.94 -1.71 3.74
N LYS A 109 15.67 -0.92 4.77
CA LYS A 109 14.89 -1.31 5.93
C LYS A 109 13.50 -0.70 5.87
N ARG A 110 12.47 -1.51 6.15
CA ARG A 110 11.06 -1.08 6.18
C ARG A 110 10.86 0.07 7.17
N VAL A 111 10.12 1.09 6.75
CA VAL A 111 9.68 2.20 7.60
C VAL A 111 8.34 1.85 8.21
N GLY A 112 8.29 1.84 9.53
CA GLY A 112 7.08 1.56 10.28
C GLY A 112 6.54 0.13 10.11
N ASP A 113 5.42 -0.12 10.74
CA ASP A 113 4.74 -1.42 10.78
C ASP A 113 3.28 -1.35 10.29
N MET A 114 2.86 -0.18 9.83
CA MET A 114 1.53 -0.01 9.26
C MET A 114 1.43 -0.71 7.90
N VAL A 115 0.39 -1.52 7.74
CA VAL A 115 -0.03 -2.06 6.46
C VAL A 115 -1.17 -1.23 5.88
N LEU A 116 -1.32 -1.22 4.55
CA LEU A 116 -2.31 -0.43 3.83
C LEU A 116 -2.23 1.09 4.13
N ALA A 117 -1.02 1.61 4.38
CA ALA A 117 -0.80 3.05 4.57
C ALA A 117 -1.06 3.84 3.27
N PRO A 118 -1.60 5.04 3.31
CA PRO A 118 -2.00 5.83 4.46
C PRO A 118 -3.34 5.42 5.07
N GLY A 119 -4.08 4.48 4.51
CA GLY A 119 -5.42 4.11 4.88
C GLY A 119 -6.47 4.61 3.90
N SER A 120 -7.75 4.46 4.26
CA SER A 120 -8.88 4.93 3.45
C SER A 120 -9.29 6.33 3.86
N PHE A 121 -9.30 7.26 2.91
CA PHE A 121 -9.71 8.64 3.09
C PHE A 121 -10.65 9.07 1.96
N THR A 122 -11.40 10.14 2.18
CA THR A 122 -12.11 10.87 1.12
C THR A 122 -11.08 11.74 0.40
N ALA A 123 -10.31 11.11 -0.48
CA ALA A 123 -9.04 11.62 -0.99
C ALA A 123 -9.17 12.86 -1.90
N ASP A 124 -10.39 13.25 -2.29
CA ASP A 124 -10.70 14.52 -2.94
C ASP A 124 -10.91 15.67 -1.94
N LYS A 125 -10.97 15.38 -0.64
CA LYS A 125 -11.19 16.36 0.44
C LYS A 125 -9.96 16.52 1.33
N HIS A 126 -9.38 15.40 1.76
CA HIS A 126 -8.20 15.40 2.62
C HIS A 126 -7.50 14.03 2.61
N LEU A 127 -6.24 14.02 3.01
CA LEU A 127 -5.48 12.81 3.27
C LEU A 127 -4.84 12.85 4.66
N GLY A 128 -4.68 11.67 5.26
CA GLY A 128 -3.92 11.51 6.50
C GLY A 128 -2.46 11.22 6.20
N ALA A 129 -1.55 11.89 6.89
CA ALA A 129 -0.12 11.62 6.82
C ALA A 129 0.33 10.84 8.05
N GLN A 130 1.19 9.88 7.83
CA GLN A 130 1.87 9.15 8.90
C GLN A 130 3.13 9.91 9.30
N THR A 131 3.45 9.85 10.60
CA THR A 131 4.70 10.31 11.16
C THR A 131 5.47 9.11 11.69
N TYR A 132 6.68 8.90 11.22
CA TYR A 132 7.54 7.81 11.65
C TYR A 132 8.82 8.33 12.28
N ASP A 133 9.19 7.78 13.44
CA ASP A 133 10.55 7.93 13.95
C ASP A 133 11.49 7.07 13.10
N VAL A 134 12.37 7.71 12.36
CA VAL A 134 13.34 7.07 11.48
C VAL A 134 14.78 7.26 11.94
N THR A 135 14.97 7.66 13.20
CA THR A 135 16.28 7.94 13.78
C THR A 135 17.24 6.75 13.64
N ALA A 136 16.76 5.54 13.85
CA ALA A 136 17.55 4.32 13.71
C ALA A 136 17.78 3.86 12.25
N LEU A 137 17.08 4.45 11.28
CA LEU A 137 17.11 4.07 9.87
C LEU A 137 17.95 5.01 9.02
N VAL A 138 17.96 6.30 9.36
CA VAL A 138 18.69 7.35 8.63
C VAL A 138 20.11 7.46 9.17
N ARG A 139 21.09 7.31 8.29
CA ARG A 139 22.52 7.44 8.58
C ARG A 139 22.95 8.88 8.44
N ASP A 140 24.03 9.26 9.11
CA ASP A 140 24.74 10.49 8.79
C ASP A 140 25.43 10.31 7.43
N GLY A 141 25.28 11.27 6.53
CA GLY A 141 25.77 11.18 5.16
C GLY A 141 24.71 10.63 4.19
N GLU A 142 25.12 9.79 3.25
CA GLU A 142 24.26 9.33 2.15
C GLU A 142 23.21 8.32 2.60
N ASN A 143 21.99 8.51 2.10
CA ASN A 143 20.82 7.68 2.35
C ASN A 143 20.01 7.49 1.07
N GLU A 144 19.23 6.41 1.04
CA GLU A 144 18.24 6.15 0.01
C GLU A 144 16.87 5.92 0.65
N LEU A 145 15.87 6.60 0.12
CA LEU A 145 14.45 6.32 0.38
C LEU A 145 13.85 5.67 -0.86
N LEU A 146 13.32 4.46 -0.71
CA LEU A 146 12.55 3.72 -1.70
C LEU A 146 11.10 3.66 -1.25
N ILE A 147 10.17 3.93 -2.17
CA ILE A 147 8.73 3.89 -1.91
C ILE A 147 8.07 3.06 -3.01
N ALA A 148 7.25 2.07 -2.62
CA ALA A 148 6.34 1.40 -3.52
C ALA A 148 4.96 2.01 -3.39
N LEU A 149 4.31 2.32 -4.50
CA LEU A 149 2.93 2.81 -4.60
C LEU A 149 2.03 1.76 -5.23
N GLY A 150 0.88 1.53 -4.61
CA GLY A 150 -0.19 0.68 -5.12
C GLY A 150 -1.52 1.43 -5.22
N ASP A 151 -2.46 0.86 -5.95
CA ASP A 151 -3.74 1.49 -6.29
C ASP A 151 -4.56 1.89 -5.05
N GLY A 152 -4.67 1.00 -4.07
CA GLY A 152 -5.39 1.26 -2.83
C GLY A 152 -6.84 1.67 -3.04
N TRP A 153 -7.45 2.32 -2.06
CA TRP A 153 -8.80 2.87 -2.19
C TRP A 153 -8.89 4.08 -3.14
N TYR A 154 -7.75 4.61 -3.58
CA TYR A 154 -7.70 5.78 -4.44
C TYR A 154 -8.15 5.46 -5.86
N ARG A 155 -7.62 4.37 -6.44
CA ARG A 155 -7.88 4.01 -7.84
C ARG A 155 -8.18 2.52 -8.09
N SER A 156 -8.16 1.64 -7.06
CA SER A 156 -8.58 0.25 -7.23
C SER A 156 -10.07 0.13 -7.54
N THR A 157 -10.44 -1.07 -7.95
CA THR A 157 -11.85 -1.47 -8.01
C THR A 157 -12.48 -1.30 -6.62
N SER A 158 -13.63 -0.66 -6.55
CA SER A 158 -14.31 -0.32 -5.30
C SER A 158 -15.82 -0.50 -5.42
N GLY A 159 -16.46 -0.77 -4.29
CA GLY A 159 -17.90 -0.90 -4.20
C GLY A 159 -18.49 -2.13 -4.87
N VAL A 160 -19.82 -2.23 -4.81
CA VAL A 160 -20.59 -3.36 -5.35
C VAL A 160 -20.62 -3.33 -6.89
N ASP A 161 -20.58 -2.15 -7.46
CA ASP A 161 -20.65 -1.95 -8.91
C ASP A 161 -19.27 -2.04 -9.57
N GLY A 162 -18.19 -2.11 -8.76
CA GLY A 162 -16.84 -2.28 -9.24
C GLY A 162 -16.24 -1.01 -9.90
N ASP A 163 -16.67 0.16 -9.45
CA ASP A 163 -16.12 1.43 -9.92
C ASP A 163 -14.62 1.51 -9.66
N ARG A 164 -13.90 2.13 -10.58
CA ARG A 164 -12.47 2.39 -10.46
C ARG A 164 -12.16 3.86 -10.51
N ASP A 165 -10.91 4.18 -10.12
CA ASP A 165 -10.40 5.53 -10.18
C ASP A 165 -11.29 6.56 -9.43
N LEU A 166 -11.88 6.09 -8.30
CA LEU A 166 -12.89 6.85 -7.55
C LEU A 166 -12.43 8.27 -7.18
N PHE A 167 -11.15 8.42 -6.86
CA PHE A 167 -10.57 9.72 -6.51
C PHE A 167 -9.55 10.21 -7.55
N GLY A 168 -9.25 9.43 -8.57
CA GLY A 168 -8.34 9.75 -9.65
C GLY A 168 -7.52 8.57 -10.13
N SER A 169 -6.94 8.70 -11.32
CA SER A 169 -6.16 7.65 -11.98
C SER A 169 -4.65 7.73 -11.72
N GLU A 170 -4.15 8.89 -11.26
CA GLU A 170 -2.71 9.09 -11.05
C GLU A 170 -2.32 8.89 -9.57
N LEU A 171 -1.48 7.89 -9.31
CA LEU A 171 -0.86 7.71 -8.01
C LEU A 171 0.13 8.84 -7.73
N ALA A 172 0.31 9.17 -6.47
CA ALA A 172 1.30 10.16 -6.05
C ALA A 172 1.77 9.91 -4.62
N VAL A 173 2.98 10.38 -4.32
CA VAL A 173 3.51 10.43 -2.96
C VAL A 173 3.86 11.85 -2.58
N LEU A 174 3.67 12.16 -1.31
CA LEU A 174 4.15 13.40 -0.67
C LEU A 174 4.88 13.02 0.59
N PHE A 175 6.12 13.47 0.75
CA PHE A 175 6.87 13.24 1.98
C PHE A 175 7.80 14.40 2.34
N GLN A 176 8.15 14.45 3.62
CA GLN A 176 9.18 15.32 4.19
C GLN A 176 9.91 14.56 5.28
N LEU A 177 11.24 14.52 5.17
CA LEU A 177 12.11 13.95 6.19
C LEU A 177 12.86 15.09 6.88
N GLU A 178 12.78 15.11 8.19
CA GLU A 178 13.42 16.11 9.05
C GLU A 178 14.49 15.49 9.95
N VAL A 179 15.50 16.28 10.20
CA VAL A 179 16.50 16.04 11.25
C VAL A 179 16.44 17.22 12.22
N ASP A 180 16.17 16.95 13.48
CA ASP A 180 16.01 17.95 14.54
C ASP A 180 15.09 19.12 14.12
N GLY A 181 13.93 18.77 13.52
CA GLY A 181 12.91 19.71 13.09
C GLY A 181 13.26 20.54 11.85
N LYS A 182 14.28 20.14 11.08
CA LYS A 182 14.64 20.80 9.82
C LYS A 182 14.51 19.82 8.66
N ALA A 183 13.77 20.21 7.64
CA ALA A 183 13.64 19.42 6.43
C ALA A 183 15.01 19.24 5.75
N VAL A 184 15.38 17.97 5.51
CA VAL A 184 16.63 17.58 4.85
C VAL A 184 16.37 16.83 3.54
N CYS A 185 15.17 16.25 3.40
CA CYS A 185 14.76 15.56 2.18
C CYS A 185 13.25 15.70 2.01
N VAL A 186 12.81 16.11 0.83
CA VAL A 186 11.39 16.26 0.50
C VAL A 186 11.08 15.59 -0.83
N SER A 187 9.82 15.27 -1.07
CA SER A 187 9.37 14.84 -2.39
C SER A 187 9.44 15.99 -3.39
N ASP A 188 10.13 15.81 -4.49
CA ASP A 188 10.33 16.79 -5.55
C ASP A 188 10.71 16.12 -6.89
N SER A 189 10.95 16.92 -7.90
CA SER A 189 11.30 16.48 -9.27
C SER A 189 12.65 15.76 -9.41
N SER A 190 13.46 15.68 -8.36
CA SER A 190 14.71 14.91 -8.39
C SER A 190 14.52 13.43 -8.09
N MET A 191 13.28 13.01 -7.80
CA MET A 191 12.94 11.60 -7.66
C MET A 191 12.94 10.90 -9.02
N GLU A 192 13.10 9.59 -8.96
CA GLU A 192 12.98 8.72 -10.13
C GLU A 192 11.93 7.66 -9.84
N ALA A 193 11.26 7.18 -10.88
CA ALA A 193 10.24 6.15 -10.80
C ALA A 193 10.51 4.98 -11.75
N THR A 194 9.96 3.81 -11.43
CA THR A 194 9.92 2.64 -12.31
C THR A 194 8.71 1.76 -11.98
N GLN A 195 8.26 0.99 -12.97
CA GLN A 195 7.28 -0.09 -12.77
C GLN A 195 7.91 -1.49 -13.01
N GLN A 196 9.22 -1.56 -13.22
CA GLN A 196 9.92 -2.83 -13.46
C GLN A 196 10.27 -3.54 -12.15
N GLY A 197 9.23 -3.89 -11.38
CA GLY A 197 9.37 -4.60 -10.11
C GLY A 197 8.43 -5.81 -10.02
N PRO A 198 8.48 -6.56 -8.91
CA PRO A 198 7.79 -7.83 -8.77
C PRO A 198 6.26 -7.74 -8.69
N ILE A 199 5.70 -6.61 -8.27
CA ILE A 199 4.25 -6.43 -8.20
C ILE A 199 3.74 -5.98 -9.57
N CYS A 200 3.31 -6.95 -10.37
CA CYS A 200 2.86 -6.74 -11.75
C CYS A 200 1.39 -6.29 -11.84
N GLN A 201 0.62 -6.48 -10.80
CA GLN A 201 -0.75 -6.00 -10.63
C GLN A 201 -1.01 -5.81 -9.15
N ASN A 202 -1.75 -4.77 -8.81
CA ASN A 202 -2.23 -4.56 -7.46
C ASN A 202 -3.62 -3.92 -7.52
N ASP A 203 -4.59 -4.51 -6.83
CA ASP A 203 -5.95 -3.99 -6.73
C ASP A 203 -6.60 -4.62 -5.49
N LEU A 204 -7.27 -3.82 -4.66
CA LEU A 204 -7.82 -4.30 -3.40
C LEU A 204 -8.91 -5.38 -3.56
N GLN A 205 -9.67 -5.35 -4.65
CA GLN A 205 -10.74 -6.33 -4.90
C GLN A 205 -10.35 -7.39 -5.93
N GLN A 206 -9.54 -7.04 -6.93
CA GLN A 206 -9.11 -7.96 -7.97
C GLN A 206 -7.84 -8.74 -7.61
N GLY A 207 -7.15 -8.31 -6.57
CA GLY A 207 -5.97 -8.99 -6.05
C GLY A 207 -4.65 -8.51 -6.63
N GLU A 208 -3.60 -9.22 -6.27
CA GLU A 208 -2.22 -8.94 -6.63
C GLU A 208 -1.67 -10.04 -7.55
N VAL A 209 -0.87 -9.63 -8.53
CA VAL A 209 0.01 -10.53 -9.30
C VAL A 209 1.44 -10.19 -8.93
N TYR A 210 2.12 -11.14 -8.32
CA TYR A 210 3.51 -11.02 -7.90
C TYR A 210 4.39 -12.00 -8.68
N ASP A 211 5.43 -11.51 -9.32
CA ASP A 211 6.41 -12.32 -10.03
C ASP A 211 7.77 -12.27 -9.31
N ALA A 212 8.04 -13.29 -8.51
CA ALA A 212 9.29 -13.38 -7.75
C ALA A 212 10.56 -13.43 -8.62
N ARG A 213 10.45 -13.67 -9.93
CA ARG A 213 11.60 -13.60 -10.85
C ARG A 213 12.08 -12.17 -11.09
N LEU A 214 11.24 -11.18 -10.77
CA LEU A 214 11.54 -9.76 -10.86
C LEU A 214 12.02 -9.16 -9.53
N GLU A 215 12.21 -9.99 -8.51
CA GLU A 215 12.88 -9.56 -7.28
C GLU A 215 14.35 -9.22 -7.56
N GLY A 216 14.88 -8.30 -6.79
CA GLY A 216 16.27 -7.87 -6.88
C GLY A 216 16.41 -6.38 -7.14
N GLU A 217 17.43 -6.02 -7.91
CA GLU A 217 17.69 -4.61 -8.22
C GLU A 217 16.70 -4.09 -9.26
N LEU A 218 15.95 -3.06 -8.88
CA LEU A 218 15.01 -2.39 -9.77
C LEU A 218 15.75 -1.64 -10.88
N SER A 219 15.20 -1.66 -12.07
CA SER A 219 15.79 -1.04 -13.27
C SER A 219 14.77 -0.17 -14.01
N GLY A 220 15.18 0.44 -15.13
CA GLY A 220 14.27 1.25 -15.94
C GLY A 220 13.81 2.54 -15.28
N TRP A 221 14.65 3.13 -14.43
CA TRP A 221 14.35 4.38 -13.75
C TRP A 221 14.20 5.53 -14.74
N HIS A 222 13.17 6.35 -14.54
CA HIS A 222 12.88 7.54 -15.35
C HIS A 222 12.41 8.69 -14.44
N GLY A 223 12.27 9.89 -15.02
CA GLY A 223 11.81 11.07 -14.30
C GLY A 223 10.36 10.96 -13.82
N VAL A 224 9.95 11.94 -13.04
CA VAL A 224 8.63 12.03 -12.41
C VAL A 224 7.95 13.34 -12.75
N LYS A 225 6.62 13.37 -12.70
CA LYS A 225 5.79 14.57 -12.74
C LYS A 225 5.58 15.11 -11.33
N THR A 226 5.47 16.41 -11.17
CA THR A 226 5.18 17.03 -9.87
C THR A 226 3.94 17.91 -9.92
N GLU A 227 3.20 17.94 -8.81
CA GLU A 227 2.02 18.78 -8.62
C GLU A 227 2.09 19.54 -7.29
N PRO A 228 1.56 20.76 -7.21
CA PRO A 228 1.51 21.52 -5.96
C PRO A 228 0.70 20.78 -4.87
N ASN A 229 1.15 20.90 -3.63
CA ASN A 229 0.39 20.39 -2.47
C ASN A 229 -0.72 21.37 -2.09
N THR A 230 -1.89 21.22 -2.71
CA THR A 230 -3.09 22.01 -2.45
C THR A 230 -4.17 21.27 -1.66
N LEU A 231 -4.04 19.95 -1.55
CA LEU A 231 -4.98 19.11 -0.80
C LEU A 231 -4.69 19.23 0.71
N PRO A 232 -5.70 19.40 1.57
CA PRO A 232 -5.50 19.37 3.01
C PRO A 232 -4.88 18.06 3.49
N ILE A 233 -3.77 18.15 4.20
CA ILE A 233 -3.08 17.03 4.82
C ILE A 233 -3.21 17.18 6.33
N THR A 234 -3.67 16.13 7.00
CA THR A 234 -3.79 16.06 8.46
C THR A 234 -2.93 14.94 9.03
N GLY A 235 -2.45 15.09 10.24
CA GLY A 235 -1.85 13.97 10.95
C GLY A 235 -2.87 12.83 11.07
N MET A 236 -2.41 11.58 11.00
CA MET A 236 -3.26 10.42 11.16
C MET A 236 -3.83 10.38 12.58
N ASN A 237 -5.14 10.31 12.71
CA ASN A 237 -5.86 10.31 13.99
C ASN A 237 -6.63 9.00 14.23
N THR A 238 -6.37 7.96 13.45
CA THR A 238 -6.99 6.65 13.57
C THR A 238 -5.97 5.60 13.99
N VAL A 239 -6.46 4.48 14.53
CA VAL A 239 -5.61 3.35 14.85
C VAL A 239 -5.04 2.76 13.57
N PRO A 240 -3.70 2.61 13.46
CA PRO A 240 -3.09 2.03 12.27
C PRO A 240 -3.43 0.54 12.13
N ILE A 241 -3.60 0.09 10.91
CA ILE A 241 -3.73 -1.34 10.58
C ILE A 241 -2.33 -1.96 10.71
N ARG A 242 -2.22 -3.01 11.51
CA ARG A 242 -0.95 -3.71 11.79
C ARG A 242 -1.17 -5.21 11.83
N GLU A 243 -0.11 -5.94 11.54
CA GLU A 243 -0.06 -7.36 11.88
C GLU A 243 -0.06 -7.50 13.40
N GLN A 244 -1.05 -8.20 13.94
CA GLN A 244 -1.24 -8.33 15.38
C GLN A 244 -0.70 -9.65 15.88
N GLU A 245 -1.11 -10.75 15.26
CA GLU A 245 -0.86 -12.10 15.74
C GLU A 245 -0.76 -13.07 14.55
N ALA A 246 0.10 -14.09 14.66
CA ALA A 246 0.23 -15.15 13.69
C ALA A 246 -0.29 -16.47 14.28
N PHE A 247 -1.19 -17.12 13.57
CA PHE A 247 -1.78 -18.40 13.96
C PHE A 247 -1.23 -19.54 13.12
N ALA A 248 -0.82 -20.62 13.78
CA ALA A 248 -0.43 -21.83 13.08
C ALA A 248 -1.67 -22.60 12.61
N GLY A 249 -1.77 -22.83 11.30
CA GLY A 249 -2.86 -23.63 10.73
C GLY A 249 -2.75 -25.11 11.13
N LYS A 250 -3.86 -25.70 11.53
CA LYS A 250 -3.99 -27.16 11.78
C LYS A 250 -4.56 -27.83 10.54
N LEU A 251 -3.84 -28.82 10.03
CA LEU A 251 -4.29 -29.58 8.87
C LEU A 251 -5.45 -30.52 9.25
N LEU A 252 -6.56 -30.39 8.53
CA LEU A 252 -7.72 -31.27 8.63
C LEU A 252 -8.05 -31.86 7.26
N HIS A 253 -8.68 -33.03 7.26
CA HIS A 253 -9.27 -33.63 6.07
C HIS A 253 -10.77 -33.78 6.26
N THR A 254 -11.54 -33.26 5.31
CA THR A 254 -12.99 -33.43 5.33
C THR A 254 -13.39 -34.84 4.91
N PRO A 255 -14.60 -35.30 5.23
CA PRO A 255 -15.13 -36.56 4.74
C PRO A 255 -15.12 -36.69 3.20
N ASN A 256 -15.18 -35.57 2.48
CA ASN A 256 -15.13 -35.51 1.02
C ASN A 256 -13.71 -35.52 0.46
N GLY A 257 -12.68 -35.59 1.32
CA GLY A 257 -11.28 -35.65 0.91
C GLY A 257 -10.61 -34.27 0.66
N GLU A 258 -11.25 -33.19 1.03
CA GLU A 258 -10.65 -31.85 0.94
C GLU A 258 -9.62 -31.66 2.05
N THR A 259 -8.58 -30.91 1.74
CA THR A 259 -7.55 -30.50 2.69
C THR A 259 -7.86 -29.07 3.16
N VAL A 260 -8.03 -28.91 4.46
CA VAL A 260 -8.38 -27.63 5.11
C VAL A 260 -7.29 -27.27 6.12
N LEU A 261 -6.91 -25.98 6.15
CA LEU A 261 -6.11 -25.40 7.22
C LEU A 261 -7.04 -24.65 8.16
N ASP A 262 -7.21 -25.18 9.36
CA ASP A 262 -8.00 -24.58 10.43
C ASP A 262 -7.12 -23.75 11.34
N PHE A 263 -7.37 -22.45 11.42
CA PHE A 263 -6.64 -21.53 12.29
C PHE A 263 -7.33 -21.33 13.65
N GLY A 264 -8.43 -22.02 13.90
CA GLY A 264 -9.13 -22.02 15.19
C GLY A 264 -10.01 -20.82 15.47
N GLN A 265 -10.00 -19.80 14.62
CA GLN A 265 -10.87 -18.62 14.75
C GLN A 265 -11.09 -17.91 13.40
N ASN A 266 -12.16 -17.14 13.35
CA ASN A 266 -12.39 -16.20 12.25
C ASN A 266 -11.52 -14.96 12.45
N MET A 267 -10.83 -14.53 11.39
CA MET A 267 -9.91 -13.38 11.43
C MET A 267 -9.86 -12.66 10.09
N ALA A 268 -9.55 -11.37 10.12
CA ALA A 268 -9.08 -10.65 8.95
C ALA A 268 -7.56 -10.77 8.87
N GLY A 269 -7.04 -11.30 7.75
CA GLY A 269 -5.60 -11.53 7.64
C GLY A 269 -5.21 -12.12 6.28
N TYR A 270 -4.01 -12.63 6.19
CA TYR A 270 -3.47 -13.31 5.02
C TYR A 270 -2.65 -14.53 5.44
N VAL A 271 -2.41 -15.41 4.49
CA VAL A 271 -1.72 -16.69 4.73
C VAL A 271 -0.24 -16.56 4.38
N GLU A 272 0.64 -16.88 5.32
CA GLU A 272 2.05 -17.13 5.07
C GLU A 272 2.28 -18.65 4.97
N MET A 273 2.97 -19.11 3.92
CA MET A 273 3.24 -20.51 3.70
C MET A 273 4.67 -20.73 3.21
N LYS A 274 5.41 -21.60 3.90
CA LYS A 274 6.71 -22.08 3.44
C LYS A 274 6.53 -23.40 2.71
N LEU A 275 6.98 -23.48 1.46
CA LEU A 275 6.90 -24.68 0.66
C LEU A 275 8.21 -24.98 -0.04
N THR A 276 8.37 -26.29 -0.35
CA THR A 276 9.29 -26.75 -1.37
C THR A 276 8.47 -27.22 -2.54
N ALA A 277 8.65 -26.61 -3.69
CA ALA A 277 7.87 -26.88 -4.90
C ALA A 277 8.80 -27.14 -6.09
N HIS A 278 8.28 -27.78 -7.14
CA HIS A 278 8.98 -27.95 -8.41
C HIS A 278 8.38 -27.06 -9.49
N ALA A 279 9.13 -26.79 -10.54
CA ALA A 279 8.69 -25.94 -11.64
C ALA A 279 7.35 -26.41 -12.21
N GLY A 280 6.41 -25.47 -12.38
CA GLY A 280 5.07 -25.75 -12.90
C GLY A 280 4.06 -26.26 -11.87
N GLN A 281 4.46 -26.52 -10.63
CA GLN A 281 3.51 -26.87 -9.56
C GLN A 281 2.58 -25.71 -9.27
N LYS A 282 1.27 -26.00 -9.21
CA LYS A 282 0.24 -25.02 -8.84
C LYS A 282 -0.30 -25.35 -7.45
N ILE A 283 -0.42 -24.35 -6.62
CA ILE A 283 -1.05 -24.44 -5.30
C ILE A 283 -2.16 -23.41 -5.30
N LYS A 284 -3.37 -23.85 -4.99
CA LYS A 284 -4.55 -22.98 -4.88
C LYS A 284 -5.00 -22.94 -3.43
N LEU A 285 -5.08 -21.75 -2.87
CA LEU A 285 -5.69 -21.49 -1.58
C LEU A 285 -7.07 -20.88 -1.81
N LEU A 286 -8.04 -21.31 -1.05
CA LEU A 286 -9.39 -20.75 -1.01
C LEU A 286 -9.65 -20.35 0.44
N CYS A 287 -9.97 -19.09 0.66
CA CYS A 287 -10.39 -18.58 1.96
C CYS A 287 -11.91 -18.76 2.09
N GLY A 288 -12.38 -19.21 3.26
CA GLY A 288 -13.78 -19.43 3.55
C GLY A 288 -14.13 -19.10 5.00
#